data_c1cb05331bef5a88c2e69da4f7432bf1
#
_entry.id   c1cb05331bef5a88c2e69da4f7432bf1
#
_cell.length_a   1.000
_cell.length_b   1.000
_cell.length_c   1.000
_cell.angle_alpha   90.00
_cell.angle_beta   90.00
_cell.angle_gamma   90.00
#
_symmetry.space_group_name_H-M   'P 1'
#
loop_
_entity.id
_entity.type
_entity.pdbx_description
1 polymer ?
#
loop_
_entity_poly.entity_id
_entity_poly.type
_entity_poly.pdbx_seq_one_letter_code
_entity_poly.pdbx_strand_id
1 'polypeptide(L)'
;AAELILAPRNIRVKKYKGNLYEVDKAKEMTLWIADEGAEVTTDATGWTQIEIPTYGTGNDYNYVTATVDLSAYTGKNKQIAFRYISTADGAPTWQIDEVKVVADGEGGGTVEPEPEPEPGEGTVLFSEGFGTPQKGNHWPSVDVYKGWENANLVFTDPLMSGSYSNASVRSTSTLDGHVWFAAGKNSALKIEGFATDYTGLKLEYEITANGAGNQNIIKVLTDKGDVDVPDMPIVEQNKYQSVTWAIPDGASYIQFTSEESTNPSGYRIDNVSLTGIAK
;
A
#
# COMPACT_ATOMS: atom_id res chain seq x y z
N ALA A 1 -12.16 21.89 -12.72
CA ALA A 1 -11.20 22.15 -11.64
C ALA A 1 -10.55 20.83 -11.23
N ALA A 2 -9.43 20.87 -10.55
CA ALA A 2 -8.79 19.68 -9.98
C ALA A 2 -8.78 19.81 -8.45
N GLU A 3 -8.92 18.71 -7.77
CA GLU A 3 -8.86 18.63 -6.31
C GLU A 3 -7.76 17.66 -5.88
N LEU A 4 -7.03 18.00 -4.84
CA LEU A 4 -6.13 17.09 -4.15
C LEU A 4 -6.84 16.51 -2.94
N ILE A 5 -7.02 15.21 -2.92
CA ILE A 5 -7.53 14.48 -1.77
C ILE A 5 -6.35 13.87 -1.04
N LEU A 6 -6.29 14.07 0.26
CA LEU A 6 -5.26 13.49 1.13
C LEU A 6 -5.87 13.13 2.49
N ALA A 7 -5.31 12.15 3.16
CA ALA A 7 -5.72 11.75 4.50
C ALA A 7 -4.60 12.08 5.51
N PRO A 8 -4.51 13.32 6.00
CA PRO A 8 -3.52 13.68 7.01
C PRO A 8 -3.91 13.12 8.37
N ARG A 9 -2.95 12.54 9.02
CA ARG A 9 -3.05 12.06 10.40
C ARG A 9 -2.13 12.87 11.30
N ASN A 10 -2.67 13.41 12.37
CA ASN A 10 -1.88 14.12 13.36
C ASN A 10 -1.51 13.16 14.49
N ILE A 11 -0.22 12.93 14.67
CA ILE A 11 0.24 11.99 15.68
C ILE A 11 1.04 12.72 16.77
N ARG A 12 0.64 12.42 17.98
CA ARG A 12 1.31 12.68 19.26
C ARG A 12 2.10 13.97 19.34
N VAL A 13 1.51 14.90 20.01
CA VAL A 13 2.25 15.92 20.74
C VAL A 13 2.95 15.26 21.93
N LYS A 14 4.26 15.08 21.86
CA LYS A 14 5.03 14.65 23.05
C LYS A 14 5.05 15.81 24.05
N LYS A 15 4.81 15.52 25.33
CA LYS A 15 5.09 16.48 26.40
C LYS A 15 6.58 16.81 26.39
N TYR A 16 6.94 18.03 26.09
CA TYR A 16 8.29 18.53 26.29
C TYR A 16 8.34 19.30 27.62
N LYS A 17 9.25 18.93 28.51
CA LYS A 17 9.39 19.54 29.87
C LYS A 17 8.08 19.61 30.68
N GLY A 18 7.18 18.63 30.51
CA GLY A 18 5.93 18.55 31.26
C GLY A 18 4.73 19.31 30.66
N ASN A 19 4.93 20.14 29.63
CA ASN A 19 3.88 20.86 28.95
C ASN A 19 3.48 20.16 27.66
N LEU A 20 2.19 20.27 27.29
CA LEU A 20 1.73 19.88 25.94
C LEU A 20 2.25 20.92 24.95
N TYR A 21 2.96 20.46 23.93
CA TYR A 21 3.34 21.29 22.79
C TYR A 21 2.12 21.49 21.89
N GLU A 22 1.75 22.72 21.65
CA GLU A 22 0.68 23.07 20.72
C GLU A 22 1.28 23.28 19.33
N VAL A 23 0.92 22.42 18.39
CA VAL A 23 1.46 22.44 17.03
C VAL A 23 0.83 23.59 16.24
N ASP A 24 1.63 24.47 15.68
CA ASP A 24 1.18 25.42 14.67
C ASP A 24 1.12 24.72 13.29
N LYS A 25 -0.01 24.06 13.04
CA LYS A 25 -0.20 23.26 11.82
C LYS A 25 -0.02 24.07 10.55
N ALA A 26 -0.39 25.35 10.56
CA ALA A 26 -0.27 26.23 9.42
C ALA A 26 1.19 26.61 9.07
N LYS A 27 2.11 26.36 9.98
CA LYS A 27 3.54 26.60 9.75
C LYS A 27 4.39 25.35 9.74
N GLU A 28 4.03 24.36 10.55
CA GLU A 28 4.89 23.20 10.80
C GLU A 28 4.54 21.99 9.92
N MET A 29 3.29 21.89 9.45
CA MET A 29 2.80 20.82 8.61
C MET A 29 2.03 21.39 7.42
N THR A 30 2.72 21.73 6.34
CA THR A 30 2.20 22.56 5.25
C THR A 30 2.30 21.87 3.90
N LEU A 31 1.33 22.18 3.03
CA LEU A 31 1.26 21.73 1.64
C LEU A 31 1.71 22.88 0.72
N TRP A 32 2.48 22.56 -0.30
CA TRP A 32 3.03 23.53 -1.25
C TRP A 32 2.86 23.02 -2.67
N ILE A 33 2.70 23.96 -3.61
CA ILE A 33 2.61 23.69 -5.05
C ILE A 33 3.57 24.61 -5.82
N ALA A 34 4.15 24.09 -6.89
CA ALA A 34 4.98 24.84 -7.82
C ALA A 34 4.82 24.32 -9.25
N ASP A 35 5.36 25.03 -10.22
CA ASP A 35 5.50 24.54 -11.58
C ASP A 35 6.56 23.42 -11.66
N GLU A 36 6.42 22.55 -12.64
CA GLU A 36 7.36 21.47 -12.92
C GLU A 36 8.80 22.01 -13.02
N GLY A 37 9.73 21.30 -12.36
CA GLY A 37 11.14 21.66 -12.34
C GLY A 37 11.54 22.66 -11.25
N ALA A 38 10.60 23.08 -10.39
CA ALA A 38 10.96 23.89 -9.22
C ALA A 38 11.84 23.09 -8.25
N GLU A 39 12.95 23.68 -7.82
CA GLU A 39 13.82 23.04 -6.83
C GLU A 39 13.18 23.07 -5.43
N VAL A 40 13.33 21.99 -4.69
CA VAL A 40 12.89 21.91 -3.29
C VAL A 40 13.96 22.57 -2.41
N THR A 41 13.64 23.76 -1.89
CA THR A 41 14.52 24.52 -1.01
C THR A 41 13.93 24.71 0.38
N THR A 42 14.75 24.94 1.38
CA THR A 42 14.29 25.11 2.78
C THR A 42 13.47 26.38 2.98
N ASP A 43 13.69 27.40 2.16
CA ASP A 43 12.95 28.68 2.17
C ASP A 43 11.71 28.65 1.27
N ALA A 44 11.50 27.54 0.55
CA ALA A 44 10.38 27.32 -0.38
C ALA A 44 10.30 28.39 -1.50
N THR A 45 11.43 28.95 -1.93
CA THR A 45 11.48 29.88 -3.06
C THR A 45 10.89 29.25 -4.32
N GLY A 46 9.97 29.93 -4.98
CA GLY A 46 9.26 29.40 -6.17
C GLY A 46 8.07 28.49 -5.88
N TRP A 47 7.77 28.25 -4.61
CA TRP A 47 6.63 27.46 -4.17
C TRP A 47 5.54 28.33 -3.57
N THR A 48 4.29 27.96 -3.75
CA THR A 48 3.11 28.60 -3.14
C THR A 48 2.53 27.67 -2.09
N GLN A 49 2.35 28.16 -0.88
CA GLN A 49 1.67 27.40 0.17
C GLN A 49 0.17 27.30 -0.11
N ILE A 50 -0.39 26.12 0.07
CA ILE A 50 -1.81 25.85 -0.02
C ILE A 50 -2.32 25.45 1.37
N GLU A 51 -3.49 25.95 1.73
CA GLU A 51 -4.15 25.59 2.98
C GLU A 51 -4.68 24.15 2.93
N ILE A 52 -4.37 23.36 3.95
CA ILE A 52 -5.04 22.08 4.20
C ILE A 52 -6.24 22.36 5.09
N PRO A 53 -7.49 22.19 4.62
CA PRO A 53 -8.68 22.66 5.34
C PRO A 53 -8.96 21.86 6.62
N THR A 54 -8.47 20.63 6.69
CA THR A 54 -8.74 19.73 7.83
C THR A 54 -7.50 18.94 8.20
N TYR A 55 -7.22 18.87 9.49
CA TYR A 55 -6.18 18.02 10.06
C TYR A 55 -6.81 17.09 11.10
N GLY A 56 -6.23 15.92 11.30
CA GLY A 56 -6.59 15.05 12.41
C GLY A 56 -6.45 15.78 13.76
N THR A 57 -7.37 15.53 14.66
CA THR A 57 -7.42 16.18 15.98
C THR A 57 -6.83 15.26 17.06
N GLY A 58 -5.66 15.55 17.54
CA GLY A 58 -5.17 14.94 18.76
C GLY A 58 -4.53 13.58 18.64
N ASN A 59 -4.57 12.80 19.70
CA ASN A 59 -3.83 11.55 19.90
C ASN A 59 -4.59 10.29 19.45
N ASP A 60 -5.68 10.45 18.75
CA ASP A 60 -6.41 9.37 18.11
C ASP A 60 -5.70 9.00 16.80
N TYR A 61 -5.32 7.90 16.59
CA TYR A 61 -4.65 7.40 15.39
C TYR A 61 -5.57 7.38 14.15
N ASN A 62 -6.53 8.32 14.04
CA ASN A 62 -7.47 8.38 12.94
C ASN A 62 -6.95 9.28 11.83
N TYR A 63 -7.04 8.83 10.59
CA TYR A 63 -6.87 9.66 9.41
C TYR A 63 -8.14 10.48 9.17
N VAL A 64 -7.97 11.70 8.75
CA VAL A 64 -9.07 12.61 8.41
C VAL A 64 -8.89 13.02 6.95
N THR A 65 -9.86 12.73 6.12
CA THR A 65 -9.81 13.14 4.71
C THR A 65 -9.85 14.66 4.59
N ALA A 66 -8.92 15.23 3.87
CA ALA A 66 -8.88 16.64 3.51
C ALA A 66 -8.94 16.78 1.99
N THR A 67 -9.85 17.62 1.49
CA THR A 67 -9.95 17.96 0.07
C THR A 67 -9.44 19.37 -0.13
N VAL A 68 -8.44 19.52 -0.99
CA VAL A 68 -7.79 20.81 -1.29
C VAL A 68 -8.17 21.22 -2.71
N ASP A 69 -8.78 22.39 -2.86
CA ASP A 69 -9.11 22.94 -4.16
C ASP A 69 -7.86 23.39 -4.92
N LEU A 70 -7.63 22.78 -6.07
CA LEU A 70 -6.53 23.13 -6.98
C LEU A 70 -6.98 23.95 -8.20
N SER A 71 -8.23 24.42 -8.24
CA SER A 71 -8.83 25.12 -9.38
C SER A 71 -8.04 26.39 -9.81
N ALA A 72 -7.36 27.03 -8.86
CA ALA A 72 -6.53 28.20 -9.13
C ALA A 72 -5.16 27.86 -9.79
N TYR A 73 -4.79 26.57 -9.83
CA TYR A 73 -3.47 26.11 -10.31
C TYR A 73 -3.59 25.39 -11.65
N THR A 74 -4.24 26.01 -12.61
CA THR A 74 -4.42 25.50 -13.98
C THR A 74 -3.17 25.68 -14.85
N GLY A 75 -3.07 24.91 -15.92
CA GLY A 75 -2.02 25.03 -16.93
C GLY A 75 -1.05 23.84 -16.92
N LYS A 76 0.25 24.11 -16.99
CA LYS A 76 1.30 23.08 -17.10
C LYS A 76 1.36 22.16 -15.87
N ASN A 77 2.11 21.08 -16.03
CA ASN A 77 2.42 20.15 -14.94
C ASN A 77 2.82 20.88 -13.66
N LYS A 78 2.29 20.42 -12.55
CA LYS A 78 2.57 20.98 -11.24
C LYS A 78 3.28 19.93 -10.37
N GLN A 79 4.06 20.40 -9.43
CA GLN A 79 4.65 19.60 -8.37
C GLN A 79 3.97 19.94 -7.05
N ILE A 80 3.77 18.94 -6.21
CA ILE A 80 3.22 19.08 -4.86
C ILE A 80 4.30 18.67 -3.87
N ALA A 81 4.46 19.44 -2.80
CA ALA A 81 5.38 19.11 -1.72
C ALA A 81 4.72 19.28 -0.36
N PHE A 82 4.99 18.33 0.52
CA PHE A 82 4.65 18.41 1.92
C PHE A 82 5.88 18.91 2.70
N ARG A 83 5.74 20.02 3.42
CA ARG A 83 6.82 20.58 4.21
C ARG A 83 6.53 20.40 5.69
N TYR A 84 7.47 19.74 6.37
CA TYR A 84 7.46 19.57 7.80
C TYR A 84 8.60 20.37 8.44
N ILE A 85 8.28 21.14 9.48
CA ILE A 85 9.25 21.90 10.24
C ILE A 85 9.18 21.45 11.70
N SER A 86 10.27 20.94 12.24
CA SER A 86 10.44 20.74 13.67
C SER A 86 10.96 22.02 14.32
N THR A 87 10.48 22.33 15.51
CA THR A 87 10.92 23.47 16.28
C THR A 87 11.72 23.03 17.50
N ALA A 88 12.41 23.98 18.16
CA ALA A 88 13.11 23.72 19.42
C ALA A 88 12.16 23.31 20.56
N ASP A 89 10.87 23.67 20.45
CA ASP A 89 9.86 23.42 21.47
C ASP A 89 9.18 22.06 21.28
N GLY A 90 9.25 21.49 20.08
CA GLY A 90 8.67 20.19 19.79
C GLY A 90 8.81 19.74 18.33
N ALA A 91 8.55 18.45 18.12
CA ALA A 91 8.55 17.81 16.83
C ALA A 91 7.36 16.83 16.80
N PRO A 92 6.16 17.28 16.38
CA PRO A 92 5.02 16.38 16.24
C PRO A 92 5.29 15.38 15.12
N THR A 93 4.74 14.20 15.21
CA THR A 93 4.75 13.26 14.08
C THR A 93 3.61 13.63 13.14
N TRP A 94 3.89 13.68 11.85
CA TRP A 94 2.89 13.85 10.80
C TRP A 94 2.92 12.67 9.84
N GLN A 95 1.77 12.07 9.59
CA GLN A 95 1.60 11.03 8.60
C GLN A 95 0.55 11.49 7.59
N ILE A 96 0.77 11.14 6.35
CA ILE A 96 -0.10 11.46 5.23
C ILE A 96 -0.32 10.15 4.47
N ASP A 97 -1.55 9.88 4.11
CA ASP A 97 -1.96 8.71 3.37
C ASP A 97 -2.97 9.10 2.28
N GLU A 98 -3.22 8.19 1.35
CA GLU A 98 -4.21 8.35 0.27
C GLU A 98 -4.09 9.67 -0.52
N VAL A 99 -2.88 10.08 -0.87
CA VAL A 99 -2.66 11.29 -1.68
C VAL A 99 -3.07 11.02 -3.12
N LYS A 100 -4.12 11.71 -3.58
CA LYS A 100 -4.58 11.61 -4.98
C LYS A 100 -5.07 12.96 -5.50
N VAL A 101 -4.86 13.21 -6.78
CA VAL A 101 -5.43 14.36 -7.50
C VAL A 101 -6.62 13.87 -8.32
N VAL A 102 -7.76 14.53 -8.18
CA VAL A 102 -8.97 14.24 -8.95
C VAL A 102 -9.37 15.48 -9.75
N ALA A 103 -9.84 15.29 -10.98
CA ALA A 103 -10.41 16.39 -11.75
C ALA A 103 -11.82 16.69 -11.26
N ASP A 104 -12.18 17.99 -11.14
CA ASP A 104 -13.52 18.42 -10.80
C ASP A 104 -14.47 18.19 -11.98
N GLY A 105 -15.50 17.45 -11.75
CA GLY A 105 -16.57 17.23 -12.71
C GLY A 105 -17.23 15.90 -12.47
N GLU A 106 -18.28 15.93 -11.68
CA GLU A 106 -19.18 14.83 -11.32
C GLU A 106 -18.77 14.01 -10.08
N GLY A 107 -19.50 14.27 -9.02
CA GLY A 107 -19.81 13.24 -8.05
C GLY A 107 -20.58 12.11 -8.77
N GLY A 108 -19.88 11.07 -9.13
CA GLY A 108 -20.43 9.95 -9.89
C GLY A 108 -19.58 9.69 -11.13
N GLY A 109 -18.46 9.04 -10.91
CA GLY A 109 -17.69 8.24 -11.83
C GLY A 109 -17.93 8.41 -13.32
N THR A 110 -17.14 9.18 -13.96
CA THR A 110 -16.38 8.75 -15.13
C THR A 110 -14.97 9.21 -14.89
N VAL A 111 -14.11 8.30 -14.54
CA VAL A 111 -12.69 8.43 -14.83
C VAL A 111 -12.67 8.90 -16.28
N GLU A 112 -12.19 10.14 -16.55
CA GLU A 112 -11.60 10.39 -17.86
C GLU A 112 -10.67 9.21 -18.09
N PRO A 113 -10.77 8.48 -19.20
CA PRO A 113 -9.90 7.34 -19.39
C PRO A 113 -8.50 7.85 -19.11
N GLU A 114 -7.87 7.23 -18.13
CA GLU A 114 -6.44 7.36 -17.88
C GLU A 114 -5.79 7.37 -19.26
N PRO A 115 -4.93 8.37 -19.62
CA PRO A 115 -4.39 8.45 -20.96
C PRO A 115 -3.97 7.05 -21.34
N GLU A 116 -4.50 6.52 -22.46
CA GLU A 116 -4.24 5.13 -22.85
C GLU A 116 -2.76 4.88 -22.58
N PRO A 117 -2.42 3.89 -21.73
CA PRO A 117 -1.04 3.67 -21.33
C PRO A 117 -0.20 3.67 -22.58
N GLU A 118 0.88 4.45 -22.57
CA GLU A 118 1.85 4.46 -23.68
C GLU A 118 2.09 3.01 -24.07
N PRO A 119 2.15 2.64 -25.35
CA PRO A 119 2.24 1.24 -25.76
C PRO A 119 3.37 0.54 -25.00
N GLY A 120 3.02 -0.24 -23.96
CA GLY A 120 3.97 -0.93 -23.06
C GLY A 120 3.80 -0.66 -21.57
N GLU A 121 3.05 0.33 -21.13
CA GLU A 121 2.69 0.49 -19.70
C GLU A 121 1.44 -0.33 -19.37
N GLY A 122 1.55 -1.20 -18.35
CA GLY A 122 0.45 -2.07 -17.93
C GLY A 122 -0.55 -1.31 -17.05
N THR A 123 -1.84 -1.59 -17.25
CA THR A 123 -2.91 -1.14 -16.33
C THR A 123 -2.85 -1.93 -15.02
N VAL A 124 -3.01 -1.28 -13.89
CA VAL A 124 -3.15 -1.95 -12.59
C VAL A 124 -4.49 -2.66 -12.52
N LEU A 125 -4.49 -3.99 -12.43
CA LEU A 125 -5.69 -4.82 -12.32
C LEU A 125 -6.16 -4.91 -10.86
N PHE A 126 -5.24 -4.94 -9.93
CA PHE A 126 -5.47 -4.74 -8.50
C PHE A 126 -4.16 -4.39 -7.78
N SER A 127 -4.31 -3.76 -6.61
CA SER A 127 -3.25 -3.58 -5.62
C SER A 127 -3.84 -3.85 -4.24
N GLU A 128 -3.19 -4.70 -3.44
CA GLU A 128 -3.68 -5.16 -2.13
C GLU A 128 -2.59 -5.02 -1.08
N GLY A 129 -2.78 -4.13 -0.12
CA GLY A 129 -1.90 -3.88 1.03
C GLY A 129 -2.40 -4.54 2.32
N PHE A 130 -3.43 -5.39 2.22
CA PHE A 130 -4.00 -6.16 3.33
C PHE A 130 -4.62 -5.34 4.47
N GLY A 131 -4.84 -4.05 4.26
CA GLY A 131 -5.54 -3.16 5.17
C GLY A 131 -4.93 -3.07 6.57
N THR A 132 -5.78 -2.92 7.58
CA THR A 132 -5.35 -2.77 8.98
C THR A 132 -5.91 -3.88 9.88
N PRO A 133 -5.41 -5.11 9.79
CA PRO A 133 -5.93 -6.22 10.56
C PRO A 133 -5.74 -5.99 12.07
N GLN A 134 -6.77 -6.36 12.84
CA GLN A 134 -6.76 -6.25 14.29
C GLN A 134 -6.61 -7.63 14.93
N LYS A 135 -5.71 -7.72 15.91
CA LYS A 135 -5.53 -8.93 16.69
C LYS A 135 -6.56 -9.00 17.81
N GLY A 136 -7.46 -9.98 17.71
CA GLY A 136 -8.29 -10.43 18.84
C GLY A 136 -7.53 -11.41 19.74
N ASN A 137 -8.13 -12.54 20.08
CA ASN A 137 -7.41 -13.64 20.75
C ASN A 137 -6.29 -14.19 19.85
N HIS A 138 -6.54 -14.23 18.55
CA HIS A 138 -5.60 -14.61 17.49
C HIS A 138 -5.68 -13.59 16.35
N TRP A 139 -4.68 -13.54 15.49
CA TRP A 139 -4.78 -12.86 14.22
C TRP A 139 -5.81 -13.55 13.33
N PRO A 140 -6.62 -12.83 12.56
CA PRO A 140 -7.54 -13.44 11.62
C PRO A 140 -6.79 -14.28 10.59
N SER A 141 -7.27 -15.48 10.33
CA SER A 141 -6.80 -16.30 9.22
C SER A 141 -7.38 -15.79 7.89
N VAL A 142 -6.73 -16.13 6.77
CA VAL A 142 -7.12 -15.68 5.42
C VAL A 142 -8.60 -15.95 5.14
N ASP A 143 -9.13 -17.11 5.53
CA ASP A 143 -10.51 -17.53 5.29
C ASP A 143 -11.57 -16.72 6.05
N VAL A 144 -11.20 -16.05 7.15
CA VAL A 144 -12.17 -15.28 7.98
C VAL A 144 -11.93 -13.78 7.93
N TYR A 145 -10.79 -13.32 7.42
CA TYR A 145 -10.48 -11.90 7.35
C TYR A 145 -11.44 -11.17 6.40
N LYS A 146 -11.86 -9.94 6.77
CA LYS A 146 -12.83 -9.14 6.02
C LYS A 146 -12.34 -7.72 5.69
N GLY A 147 -11.12 -7.40 6.10
CA GLY A 147 -10.54 -6.07 5.90
C GLY A 147 -9.68 -5.95 4.64
N TRP A 148 -9.93 -6.77 3.61
CA TRP A 148 -9.28 -6.67 2.30
C TRP A 148 -9.58 -5.32 1.67
N GLU A 149 -8.59 -4.69 1.05
CA GLU A 149 -8.75 -3.39 0.38
C GLU A 149 -9.55 -3.53 -0.92
N ASN A 150 -9.42 -4.68 -1.60
CA ASN A 150 -10.14 -4.99 -2.82
C ASN A 150 -11.35 -5.87 -2.53
N ALA A 151 -12.48 -5.27 -2.13
CA ALA A 151 -13.71 -5.97 -1.79
C ALA A 151 -14.33 -6.80 -2.94
N ASN A 152 -13.93 -6.56 -4.19
CA ASN A 152 -14.39 -7.28 -5.38
C ASN A 152 -13.59 -8.55 -5.65
N LEU A 153 -12.46 -8.74 -4.99
CA LEU A 153 -11.64 -9.94 -5.11
C LEU A 153 -12.06 -11.00 -4.09
N VAL A 154 -11.71 -12.22 -4.39
CA VAL A 154 -11.95 -13.38 -3.51
C VAL A 154 -10.61 -13.89 -3.00
N PHE A 155 -10.46 -13.92 -1.69
CA PHE A 155 -9.25 -14.37 -1.00
C PHE A 155 -9.54 -15.66 -0.23
N THR A 156 -8.80 -16.74 -0.54
CA THR A 156 -9.00 -18.05 0.05
C THR A 156 -7.68 -18.74 0.34
N ASP A 157 -7.72 -19.79 1.18
CA ASP A 157 -6.63 -20.76 1.34
C ASP A 157 -7.12 -22.16 0.90
N PRO A 158 -6.84 -22.59 -0.34
CA PRO A 158 -7.24 -23.92 -0.81
C PRO A 158 -6.47 -25.07 -0.15
N LEU A 159 -5.41 -24.80 0.59
CA LEU A 159 -4.64 -25.80 1.36
C LEU A 159 -5.09 -25.90 2.81
N MET A 160 -6.14 -25.19 3.19
CA MET A 160 -6.69 -25.24 4.53
C MET A 160 -7.14 -26.66 4.88
N SER A 161 -6.56 -27.20 5.95
CA SER A 161 -6.95 -28.49 6.52
C SER A 161 -7.48 -28.26 7.95
N GLY A 162 -8.79 -28.38 8.13
CA GLY A 162 -9.45 -28.11 9.41
C GLY A 162 -10.32 -26.86 9.37
N SER A 163 -10.48 -26.19 10.52
CA SER A 163 -11.43 -25.07 10.66
C SER A 163 -10.89 -23.71 10.28
N TYR A 164 -9.56 -23.56 10.14
CA TYR A 164 -8.89 -22.26 9.86
C TYR A 164 -7.66 -22.45 8.99
N SER A 165 -7.39 -21.45 8.13
CA SER A 165 -6.14 -21.39 7.38
C SER A 165 -4.93 -21.25 8.32
N ASN A 166 -3.81 -21.86 7.92
CA ASN A 166 -2.51 -21.65 8.55
C ASN A 166 -1.83 -20.34 8.08
N ALA A 167 -2.37 -19.70 7.04
CA ALA A 167 -2.03 -18.34 6.68
C ALA A 167 -2.92 -17.35 7.44
N SER A 168 -2.35 -16.27 7.96
CA SER A 168 -3.09 -15.28 8.73
C SER A 168 -2.71 -13.86 8.31
N VAL A 169 -3.71 -12.97 8.34
CA VAL A 169 -3.50 -11.55 8.05
C VAL A 169 -3.11 -10.84 9.34
N ARG A 170 -1.95 -10.21 9.34
CA ARG A 170 -1.34 -9.60 10.54
C ARG A 170 -0.94 -8.17 10.25
N SER A 171 -0.71 -7.38 11.28
CA SER A 171 -0.06 -6.09 11.18
C SER A 171 1.21 -6.03 12.02
N THR A 172 2.11 -5.15 11.60
CA THR A 172 3.27 -4.75 12.40
C THR A 172 2.85 -3.67 13.42
N SER A 173 3.81 -3.15 14.17
CA SER A 173 3.58 -2.00 15.07
C SER A 173 3.17 -0.71 14.33
N THR A 174 3.32 -0.68 13.01
CA THR A 174 2.92 0.42 12.13
C THR A 174 1.50 0.29 11.63
N LEU A 175 0.77 -0.77 11.97
CA LEU A 175 -0.58 -1.10 11.52
C LEU A 175 -0.69 -1.46 10.02
N ASP A 176 0.44 -1.68 9.38
CA ASP A 176 0.55 -2.12 8.01
C ASP A 176 0.23 -3.62 7.90
N GLY A 177 -0.72 -3.98 7.02
CA GLY A 177 -1.19 -5.34 6.85
C GLY A 177 -0.20 -6.20 6.08
N HIS A 178 -0.14 -7.49 6.37
CA HIS A 178 0.60 -8.47 5.58
C HIS A 178 0.00 -9.87 5.80
N VAL A 179 0.22 -10.78 4.85
CA VAL A 179 -0.12 -12.20 5.03
C VAL A 179 1.09 -12.96 5.56
N TRP A 180 0.89 -13.65 6.68
CA TRP A 180 1.86 -14.51 7.33
C TRP A 180 1.62 -15.96 6.98
N PHE A 181 2.60 -16.63 6.40
CA PHE A 181 2.66 -18.06 6.15
C PHE A 181 3.44 -18.76 7.28
N ALA A 182 2.73 -19.54 8.09
CA ALA A 182 3.31 -20.14 9.28
C ALA A 182 4.42 -21.16 8.96
N ALA A 183 5.47 -21.15 9.77
CA ALA A 183 6.56 -22.14 9.68
C ALA A 183 6.04 -23.57 9.86
N GLY A 184 6.53 -24.52 9.07
CA GLY A 184 6.18 -25.93 9.17
C GLY A 184 4.69 -26.21 8.93
N LYS A 185 4.04 -25.43 8.05
CA LYS A 185 2.64 -25.60 7.70
C LYS A 185 2.38 -25.44 6.21
N ASN A 186 1.50 -26.28 5.68
CA ASN A 186 0.89 -26.05 4.37
C ASN A 186 -0.13 -24.93 4.50
N SER A 187 0.00 -23.91 3.65
CA SER A 187 -0.94 -22.79 3.60
C SER A 187 -0.83 -22.05 2.28
N ALA A 188 -1.88 -21.35 1.89
CA ALA A 188 -1.88 -20.53 0.70
C ALA A 188 -2.65 -19.22 0.88
N LEU A 189 -2.35 -18.27 0.00
CA LEU A 189 -3.19 -17.11 -0.30
C LEU A 189 -3.53 -17.20 -1.78
N LYS A 190 -4.78 -17.50 -2.10
CA LYS A 190 -5.32 -17.49 -3.46
C LYS A 190 -6.16 -16.23 -3.66
N ILE A 191 -5.89 -15.50 -4.74
CA ILE A 191 -6.55 -14.25 -5.14
C ILE A 191 -7.25 -14.48 -6.48
N GLU A 192 -8.57 -14.27 -6.53
CA GLU A 192 -9.43 -14.47 -7.68
C GLU A 192 -10.35 -13.27 -7.90
N GLY A 193 -10.91 -13.14 -9.12
CA GLY A 193 -11.91 -12.12 -9.42
C GLY A 193 -11.39 -10.89 -10.15
N PHE A 194 -10.11 -10.84 -10.48
CA PHE A 194 -9.55 -9.80 -11.34
C PHE A 194 -9.85 -10.06 -12.82
N ALA A 195 -9.71 -9.03 -13.65
CA ALA A 195 -9.97 -9.11 -15.07
C ALA A 195 -8.96 -10.03 -15.79
N THR A 196 -9.44 -10.85 -16.75
CA THR A 196 -8.63 -11.88 -17.44
C THR A 196 -8.36 -11.58 -18.91
N ASP A 197 -8.89 -10.48 -19.44
CA ASP A 197 -8.75 -10.04 -20.84
C ASP A 197 -7.52 -9.16 -21.06
N TYR A 198 -6.46 -9.45 -20.31
CA TYR A 198 -5.18 -8.76 -20.35
C TYR A 198 -4.04 -9.70 -20.78
N THR A 199 -2.98 -9.11 -21.31
CA THR A 199 -1.73 -9.79 -21.71
C THR A 199 -0.55 -9.15 -21.00
N GLY A 200 0.63 -9.79 -21.07
CA GLY A 200 1.83 -9.26 -20.44
C GLY A 200 1.68 -9.04 -18.94
N LEU A 201 0.97 -9.95 -18.29
CA LEU A 201 0.69 -9.84 -16.86
C LEU A 201 1.98 -9.83 -16.03
N LYS A 202 2.08 -8.88 -15.11
CA LYS A 202 3.18 -8.76 -14.14
C LYS A 202 2.63 -8.73 -12.73
N LEU A 203 3.09 -9.66 -11.90
CA LEU A 203 2.83 -9.71 -10.47
C LEU A 203 4.01 -9.08 -9.72
N GLU A 204 3.73 -8.12 -8.87
CA GLU A 204 4.70 -7.51 -7.96
C GLU A 204 4.23 -7.71 -6.51
N TYR A 205 5.14 -8.02 -5.62
CA TYR A 205 4.86 -8.09 -4.19
C TYR A 205 6.14 -7.93 -3.36
N GLU A 206 5.96 -7.64 -2.10
CA GLU A 206 7.04 -7.61 -1.12
C GLU A 206 7.06 -8.88 -0.29
N ILE A 207 8.26 -9.39 0.01
CA ILE A 207 8.44 -10.60 0.80
C ILE A 207 9.52 -10.43 1.85
N THR A 208 9.32 -11.01 3.03
CA THR A 208 10.33 -11.13 4.07
C THR A 208 10.21 -12.47 4.80
N ALA A 209 11.30 -12.93 5.40
CA ALA A 209 11.35 -14.13 6.22
C ALA A 209 11.54 -13.80 7.70
N ASN A 210 11.09 -14.70 8.56
CA ASN A 210 11.28 -14.59 10.01
C ASN A 210 12.66 -15.08 10.48
N GLY A 211 13.34 -15.86 9.65
CA GLY A 211 14.70 -16.38 9.89
C GLY A 211 15.72 -15.84 8.91
N ALA A 212 16.95 -15.61 9.38
CA ALA A 212 18.05 -15.15 8.53
C ALA A 212 18.55 -16.25 7.57
N GLY A 213 18.96 -15.84 6.36
CA GLY A 213 19.62 -16.73 5.39
C GLY A 213 18.71 -17.72 4.69
N ASN A 214 17.39 -17.60 4.82
CA ASN A 214 16.45 -18.47 4.12
C ASN A 214 16.23 -17.98 2.68
N GLN A 215 16.19 -18.93 1.76
CA GLN A 215 15.70 -18.67 0.42
C GLN A 215 14.18 -18.44 0.47
N ASN A 216 13.68 -17.65 -0.46
CA ASN A 216 12.25 -17.56 -0.66
C ASN A 216 11.74 -18.89 -1.21
N ILE A 217 10.83 -19.51 -0.47
CA ILE A 217 10.23 -20.82 -0.82
C ILE A 217 8.75 -20.69 -1.14
N ILE A 218 8.21 -19.48 -1.15
CA ILE A 218 6.82 -19.26 -1.52
C ILE A 218 6.68 -19.42 -3.03
N LYS A 219 5.90 -20.45 -3.43
CA LYS A 219 5.57 -20.70 -4.83
C LYS A 219 4.44 -19.79 -5.28
N VAL A 220 4.47 -19.40 -6.53
CA VAL A 220 3.38 -18.68 -7.20
C VAL A 220 2.76 -19.60 -8.26
N LEU A 221 1.47 -19.91 -8.10
CA LEU A 221 0.72 -20.82 -8.96
C LEU A 221 -0.41 -20.07 -9.65
N THR A 222 -0.80 -20.52 -10.84
CA THR A 222 -1.97 -20.04 -11.58
C THR A 222 -2.73 -21.22 -12.20
N ASP A 223 -3.91 -20.98 -12.78
CA ASP A 223 -4.64 -21.98 -13.60
C ASP A 223 -4.01 -22.22 -14.98
N LYS A 224 -3.00 -21.44 -15.36
CA LYS A 224 -2.23 -21.58 -16.60
C LYS A 224 -0.86 -22.23 -16.39
N GLY A 225 -0.56 -22.64 -15.19
CA GLY A 225 0.69 -23.26 -14.76
C GLY A 225 1.37 -22.51 -13.64
N ASP A 226 2.42 -23.12 -13.12
CA ASP A 226 3.24 -22.52 -12.08
C ASP A 226 4.06 -21.37 -12.68
N VAL A 227 4.21 -20.31 -11.92
CA VAL A 227 5.14 -19.24 -12.30
C VAL A 227 6.55 -19.77 -12.04
N ASP A 228 7.35 -19.82 -13.10
CA ASP A 228 8.76 -20.15 -12.94
C ASP A 228 9.43 -19.00 -12.20
N VAL A 229 9.87 -19.27 -11.00
CA VAL A 229 10.60 -18.34 -10.14
C VAL A 229 12.00 -18.92 -9.91
N PRO A 230 12.83 -18.98 -10.99
CA PRO A 230 14.19 -19.43 -10.86
C PRO A 230 14.98 -18.44 -9.99
N ASP A 231 16.04 -18.89 -9.39
CA ASP A 231 16.97 -18.03 -8.67
C ASP A 231 16.31 -17.11 -7.64
N MET A 232 15.38 -17.67 -6.87
CA MET A 232 14.75 -16.94 -5.77
C MET A 232 15.81 -16.27 -4.91
N PRO A 233 15.74 -14.95 -4.71
CA PRO A 233 16.71 -14.27 -3.87
C PRO A 233 16.64 -14.81 -2.45
N ILE A 234 17.77 -14.77 -1.75
CA ILE A 234 17.80 -15.04 -0.32
C ILE A 234 17.00 -13.94 0.36
N VAL A 235 15.96 -14.33 1.10
CA VAL A 235 15.11 -13.40 1.83
C VAL A 235 15.76 -13.06 3.16
N GLU A 236 16.05 -11.79 3.38
CA GLU A 236 16.63 -11.32 4.63
C GLU A 236 15.59 -11.32 5.76
N GLN A 237 16.06 -11.63 6.98
CA GLN A 237 15.20 -11.62 8.16
C GLN A 237 14.59 -10.22 8.41
N ASN A 238 13.27 -10.17 8.50
CA ASN A 238 12.50 -8.95 8.82
C ASN A 238 12.78 -7.73 7.92
N LYS A 239 13.33 -7.94 6.72
CA LYS A 239 13.53 -6.92 5.71
C LYS A 239 12.74 -7.27 4.48
N TYR A 240 11.79 -6.42 4.13
CA TYR A 240 11.01 -6.61 2.91
C TYR A 240 11.86 -6.39 1.67
N GLN A 241 11.58 -7.18 0.66
CA GLN A 241 12.25 -7.21 -0.62
C GLN A 241 11.19 -7.31 -1.71
N SER A 242 11.16 -6.33 -2.60
CA SER A 242 10.24 -6.34 -3.74
C SER A 242 10.69 -7.35 -4.79
N VAL A 243 9.75 -8.08 -5.33
CA VAL A 243 9.96 -9.05 -6.44
C VAL A 243 8.89 -8.88 -7.49
N THR A 244 9.25 -9.11 -8.75
CA THR A 244 8.36 -8.98 -9.90
C THR A 244 8.47 -10.22 -10.77
N TRP A 245 7.33 -10.81 -11.14
CA TRP A 245 7.26 -12.01 -11.99
C TRP A 245 6.30 -11.84 -13.15
N ALA A 246 6.63 -12.40 -14.29
CA ALA A 246 5.68 -12.55 -15.37
C ALA A 246 4.66 -13.63 -15.02
N ILE A 247 3.38 -13.31 -15.21
CA ILE A 247 2.26 -14.24 -15.01
C ILE A 247 1.74 -14.69 -16.37
N PRO A 248 1.41 -15.98 -16.57
CA PRO A 248 0.83 -16.46 -17.81
C PRO A 248 -0.44 -15.70 -18.19
N ASP A 249 -0.54 -15.31 -19.45
CA ASP A 249 -1.70 -14.58 -19.98
C ASP A 249 -3.00 -15.35 -19.79
N GLY A 250 -4.04 -14.64 -19.39
CA GLY A 250 -5.37 -15.21 -19.15
C GLY A 250 -5.47 -16.03 -17.87
N ALA A 251 -4.52 -15.91 -16.95
CA ALA A 251 -4.66 -16.47 -15.60
C ALA A 251 -5.89 -15.91 -14.92
N SER A 252 -6.68 -16.77 -14.27
CA SER A 252 -7.90 -16.40 -13.54
C SER A 252 -7.70 -16.31 -12.05
N TYR A 253 -6.57 -16.79 -11.54
CA TYR A 253 -6.16 -16.61 -10.16
C TYR A 253 -4.63 -16.54 -10.04
N ILE A 254 -4.19 -15.98 -8.93
CA ILE A 254 -2.82 -16.05 -8.42
C ILE A 254 -2.86 -16.70 -7.05
N GLN A 255 -1.98 -17.68 -6.80
CA GLN A 255 -1.90 -18.37 -5.54
C GLN A 255 -0.47 -18.40 -5.03
N PHE A 256 -0.24 -17.78 -3.88
CA PHE A 256 0.99 -17.92 -3.11
C PHE A 256 0.88 -19.16 -2.24
N THR A 257 1.87 -20.05 -2.31
CA THR A 257 1.83 -21.33 -1.61
C THR A 257 3.06 -21.57 -0.77
N SER A 258 2.86 -21.93 0.48
CA SER A 258 3.87 -22.39 1.42
C SER A 258 3.68 -23.86 1.73
N GLU A 259 4.76 -24.65 1.67
CA GLU A 259 4.74 -26.08 1.98
C GLU A 259 5.39 -26.34 3.35
N GLU A 260 4.78 -27.27 4.12
CA GLU A 260 5.27 -27.67 5.45
C GLU A 260 6.75 -28.08 5.44
N SER A 261 7.14 -28.87 4.43
CA SER A 261 8.47 -29.46 4.34
C SER A 261 9.59 -28.46 4.00
N THR A 262 9.25 -27.30 3.44
CA THR A 262 10.23 -26.34 2.92
C THR A 262 10.21 -25.00 3.64
N ASN A 263 9.20 -24.71 4.47
CA ASN A 263 9.10 -23.46 5.22
C ASN A 263 9.59 -23.60 6.67
N PRO A 264 10.87 -23.36 6.96
CA PRO A 264 11.43 -23.59 8.29
C PRO A 264 11.17 -22.44 9.29
N SER A 265 10.89 -21.23 8.82
CA SER A 265 10.89 -20.03 9.68
C SER A 265 9.65 -19.12 9.55
N GLY A 266 8.83 -19.35 8.55
CA GLY A 266 7.68 -18.49 8.21
C GLY A 266 8.08 -17.30 7.35
N TYR A 267 7.13 -16.88 6.50
CA TYR A 267 7.28 -15.79 5.54
C TYR A 267 6.12 -14.82 5.63
N ARG A 268 6.35 -13.58 5.21
CA ARG A 268 5.32 -12.56 5.07
C ARG A 268 5.33 -12.04 3.65
N ILE A 269 4.15 -11.83 3.10
CA ILE A 269 3.93 -11.17 1.82
C ILE A 269 3.12 -9.92 2.07
N ASP A 270 3.49 -8.84 1.39
CA ASP A 270 2.88 -7.53 1.47
C ASP A 270 2.81 -6.87 0.10
N ASN A 271 2.01 -5.80 -0.04
CA ASN A 271 1.95 -4.93 -1.21
C ASN A 271 1.82 -5.70 -2.54
N VAL A 272 0.84 -6.61 -2.63
CA VAL A 272 0.61 -7.42 -3.84
C VAL A 272 -0.09 -6.60 -4.90
N SER A 273 0.50 -6.46 -6.08
CA SER A 273 -0.14 -5.83 -7.23
C SER A 273 -0.01 -6.66 -8.50
N LEU A 274 -1.03 -6.58 -9.35
CA LEU A 274 -1.05 -7.19 -10.68
C LEU A 274 -1.29 -6.11 -11.71
N THR A 275 -0.43 -6.06 -12.74
CA THR A 275 -0.59 -5.18 -13.89
C THR A 275 -0.70 -5.99 -15.16
N GLY A 276 -1.29 -5.42 -16.21
CA GLY A 276 -1.41 -6.07 -17.52
C GLY A 276 -1.78 -5.09 -18.62
N ILE A 277 -1.58 -5.47 -19.87
CA ILE A 277 -1.91 -4.70 -21.08
C ILE A 277 -3.25 -5.21 -21.61
N ALA A 278 -4.24 -4.34 -21.81
CA ALA A 278 -5.53 -4.70 -22.36
C ALA A 278 -5.35 -5.31 -23.77
N LYS A 279 -6.16 -6.35 -24.10
CA LYS A 279 -6.16 -7.01 -25.41
C LYS A 279 -6.87 -6.18 -26.46
#